data_4c091b6c8f1865c9efc04dd5b5c091ac
#
_entry.id   4c091b6c8f1865c9efc04dd5b5c091ac
#
_cell.length_a   1.000
_cell.length_b   1.000
_cell.length_c   1.000
_cell.angle_alpha   90.00
_cell.angle_beta   90.00
_cell.angle_gamma   90.00
#
_symmetry.space_group_name_H-M   'P 1'
#
loop_
_entity.id
_entity.type
_entity.pdbx_description
1 polymer ?
#
loop_
_entity_poly.entity_id
_entity_poly.type
_entity_poly.pdbx_seq_one_letter_code
_entity_poly.pdbx_strand_id
1 'polypeptide(L)'
;MKLNKIKPSFISKANPRIGLITLGSDFRIEKDFNNVIHGKDIDLFVNRIHCYNPLTNETLAKMANDITSVTKDILPDQKIDCVAYGCTSGTIAAGYDSIKQKVSLAKPEAKVTTPITSAIKALKKFNINKISIFTPYTNEINDSVVKYFEKENVIVNSLSYYDIASDLDIGKVDQDSLFKVLSEIELDNSDALFVSCTALPVLSIIDKLEKKLNKIVLSSNQTLIWDSLNPVSYTHLRAHETDSY
;
A
#
# COMPACT_ATOMS: atom_id res chain seq x y z
N MET A 1 11.96 -51.72 -5.14
CA MET A 1 12.03 -50.47 -4.36
C MET A 1 11.03 -50.59 -3.20
N LYS A 2 11.45 -50.39 -1.96
CA LYS A 2 10.57 -50.51 -0.76
C LYS A 2 10.09 -49.09 -0.42
N LEU A 3 8.79 -48.81 -0.46
CA LEU A 3 8.18 -47.55 -0.09
C LEU A 3 7.79 -47.60 1.41
N ASN A 4 8.37 -46.73 2.24
CA ASN A 4 8.02 -46.61 3.65
C ASN A 4 7.15 -45.34 3.84
N LYS A 5 5.91 -45.50 4.31
CA LYS A 5 5.03 -44.37 4.68
C LYS A 5 5.39 -43.85 6.07
N ILE A 6 5.82 -42.59 6.14
CA ILE A 6 6.14 -41.93 7.40
C ILE A 6 4.97 -40.98 7.75
N LYS A 7 4.62 -40.90 9.04
CA LYS A 7 3.55 -40.05 9.53
C LYS A 7 4.10 -38.65 9.85
N PRO A 8 3.61 -37.57 9.21
CA PRO A 8 4.06 -36.21 9.54
C PRO A 8 3.45 -35.73 10.87
N SER A 9 4.08 -34.74 11.49
CA SER A 9 3.47 -33.89 12.49
C SER A 9 3.06 -32.56 11.83
N PHE A 10 1.97 -31.97 12.30
CA PHE A 10 1.45 -30.72 11.77
C PHE A 10 1.61 -29.60 12.79
N ILE A 11 1.70 -28.33 12.29
CA ILE A 11 1.71 -27.14 13.14
C ILE A 11 0.38 -27.08 13.94
N SER A 12 0.48 -26.75 15.21
CA SER A 12 -0.68 -26.66 16.11
C SER A 12 -1.32 -25.28 16.14
N LYS A 13 -0.56 -24.22 15.78
CA LYS A 13 -1.02 -22.84 15.76
C LYS A 13 -0.49 -22.14 14.51
N ALA A 14 -1.37 -21.49 13.76
CA ALA A 14 -0.99 -20.65 12.64
C ALA A 14 -0.65 -19.24 13.11
N ASN A 15 0.33 -18.59 12.46
CA ASN A 15 0.57 -17.17 12.61
C ASN A 15 -0.60 -16.35 12.05
N PRO A 16 -0.76 -15.09 12.43
CA PRO A 16 -1.62 -14.14 11.72
C PRO A 16 -1.26 -14.06 10.24
N ARG A 17 -2.28 -14.00 9.37
CA ARG A 17 -2.14 -14.13 7.92
C ARG A 17 -2.58 -12.87 7.20
N ILE A 18 -1.67 -12.29 6.42
CA ILE A 18 -1.94 -11.16 5.54
C ILE A 18 -1.94 -11.65 4.10
N GLY A 19 -3.02 -11.39 3.36
CA GLY A 19 -3.08 -11.55 1.92
C GLY A 19 -2.76 -10.22 1.24
N LEU A 20 -1.76 -10.18 0.37
CA LEU A 20 -1.43 -9.01 -0.44
C LEU A 20 -1.85 -9.25 -1.89
N ILE A 21 -2.72 -8.38 -2.40
CA ILE A 21 -3.03 -8.29 -3.84
C ILE A 21 -2.21 -7.13 -4.40
N THR A 22 -1.17 -7.44 -5.17
CA THR A 22 -0.32 -6.44 -5.83
C THR A 22 -0.53 -6.43 -7.34
N LEU A 23 -0.16 -5.34 -8.01
CA LEU A 23 -0.20 -5.27 -9.46
C LEU A 23 0.83 -6.21 -10.08
N GLY A 24 0.49 -6.80 -11.24
CA GLY A 24 1.39 -7.69 -11.97
C GLY A 24 2.74 -7.04 -12.32
N SER A 25 2.74 -5.72 -12.50
CA SER A 25 3.90 -4.88 -12.80
C SER A 25 4.64 -4.32 -11.59
N ASP A 26 4.04 -4.32 -10.39
CA ASP A 26 4.68 -3.78 -9.17
C ASP A 26 5.73 -4.77 -8.65
N PHE A 27 6.97 -4.31 -8.50
CA PHE A 27 8.08 -5.07 -7.94
C PHE A 27 8.67 -4.42 -6.67
N ARG A 28 7.92 -3.51 -6.01
CA ARG A 28 8.34 -2.78 -4.81
C ARG A 28 7.57 -3.19 -3.56
N ILE A 29 6.24 -3.16 -3.62
CA ILE A 29 5.41 -3.32 -2.44
C ILE A 29 5.63 -4.66 -1.71
N GLU A 30 5.80 -5.76 -2.44
CA GLU A 30 6.08 -7.07 -1.86
C GLU A 30 7.41 -7.09 -1.09
N LYS A 31 8.44 -6.45 -1.66
CA LYS A 31 9.74 -6.27 -1.00
C LYS A 31 9.61 -5.43 0.27
N ASP A 32 8.85 -4.34 0.20
CA ASP A 32 8.62 -3.45 1.34
C ASP A 32 7.88 -4.17 2.47
N PHE A 33 6.83 -4.96 2.14
CA PHE A 33 6.16 -5.81 3.13
C PHE A 33 7.12 -6.78 3.80
N ASN A 34 7.88 -7.55 3.01
CA ASN A 34 8.82 -8.53 3.54
C ASN A 34 9.88 -7.88 4.45
N ASN A 35 10.37 -6.70 4.10
CA ASN A 35 11.33 -5.97 4.93
C ASN A 35 10.73 -5.57 6.29
N VAL A 36 9.47 -5.11 6.33
CA VAL A 36 8.81 -4.65 7.56
C VAL A 36 8.41 -5.81 8.48
N ILE A 37 7.97 -6.94 7.90
CA ILE A 37 7.54 -8.11 8.70
C ILE A 37 8.69 -9.07 9.01
N HIS A 38 9.90 -8.80 8.51
CA HIS A 38 11.06 -9.65 8.79
C HIS A 38 11.26 -9.82 10.30
N GLY A 39 11.40 -11.08 10.73
CA GLY A 39 11.57 -11.44 12.16
C GLY A 39 10.28 -11.34 12.99
N LYS A 40 9.11 -11.13 12.39
CA LYS A 40 7.81 -11.16 13.07
C LYS A 40 7.08 -12.48 12.75
N ASP A 41 6.29 -12.97 13.69
CA ASP A 41 5.43 -14.14 13.51
C ASP A 41 4.17 -13.77 12.71
N ILE A 42 4.35 -13.44 11.43
CA ILE A 42 3.31 -13.06 10.48
C ILE A 42 3.58 -13.78 9.16
N ASP A 43 2.54 -14.40 8.59
CA ASP A 43 2.61 -15.03 7.28
C ASP A 43 2.04 -14.11 6.20
N LEU A 44 2.83 -13.83 5.16
CA LEU A 44 2.41 -13.04 4.00
C LEU A 44 2.14 -13.97 2.81
N PHE A 45 0.94 -13.86 2.25
CA PHE A 45 0.53 -14.57 1.03
C PHE A 45 0.26 -13.55 -0.07
N VAL A 46 0.99 -13.64 -1.18
CA VAL A 46 0.92 -12.66 -2.26
C VAL A 46 0.27 -13.27 -3.50
N ASN A 47 -0.67 -12.56 -4.08
CA ASN A 47 -1.17 -12.83 -5.42
C ASN A 47 -1.17 -11.55 -6.26
N ARG A 48 -1.13 -11.68 -7.59
CA ARG A 48 -0.99 -10.56 -8.50
C ARG A 48 -2.25 -10.38 -9.34
N ILE A 49 -2.67 -9.11 -9.49
CA ILE A 49 -3.76 -8.72 -10.35
C ILE A 49 -3.22 -8.10 -11.63
N HIS A 50 -3.88 -8.36 -12.76
CA HIS A 50 -3.46 -7.78 -14.04
C HIS A 50 -3.51 -6.25 -13.99
N CYS A 51 -2.42 -5.60 -14.42
CA CYS A 51 -2.32 -4.15 -14.55
C CYS A 51 -2.48 -3.74 -16.01
N TYR A 52 -3.51 -2.99 -16.30
CA TYR A 52 -3.73 -2.43 -17.64
C TYR A 52 -2.92 -1.15 -17.83
N ASN A 53 -2.30 -0.99 -18.99
CA ASN A 53 -1.59 0.22 -19.38
C ASN A 53 -2.16 0.75 -20.72
N PRO A 54 -2.18 2.08 -20.93
CA PRO A 54 -1.76 3.13 -20.00
C PRO A 54 -2.67 3.19 -18.76
N LEU A 55 -2.12 3.75 -17.66
CA LEU A 55 -2.89 4.02 -16.45
C LEU A 55 -3.87 5.17 -16.72
N THR A 56 -5.16 4.90 -16.64
CA THR A 56 -6.28 5.86 -16.69
C THR A 56 -7.27 5.51 -15.60
N ASN A 57 -8.19 6.41 -15.25
CA ASN A 57 -9.25 6.09 -14.30
C ASN A 57 -10.07 4.86 -14.74
N GLU A 58 -10.33 4.70 -16.04
CA GLU A 58 -11.05 3.55 -16.59
C GLU A 58 -10.26 2.25 -16.43
N THR A 59 -8.99 2.21 -16.84
CA THR A 59 -8.15 1.00 -16.76
C THR A 59 -7.89 0.59 -15.30
N LEU A 60 -7.73 1.57 -14.40
CA LEU A 60 -7.60 1.36 -12.97
C LEU A 60 -8.88 0.78 -12.33
N ALA A 61 -10.05 1.31 -12.69
CA ALA A 61 -11.33 0.79 -12.22
C ALA A 61 -11.59 -0.65 -12.74
N LYS A 62 -11.21 -0.93 -13.99
CA LYS A 62 -11.37 -2.25 -14.62
C LYS A 62 -10.65 -3.36 -13.86
N MET A 63 -9.48 -3.08 -13.25
CA MET A 63 -8.74 -4.07 -12.46
C MET A 63 -9.57 -4.65 -11.32
N ALA A 64 -10.49 -3.87 -10.76
CA ALA A 64 -11.34 -4.33 -9.66
C ALA A 64 -12.22 -5.55 -10.04
N ASN A 65 -12.46 -5.81 -11.32
CA ASN A 65 -13.28 -6.96 -11.76
C ASN A 65 -12.64 -8.30 -11.38
N ASP A 66 -11.34 -8.37 -11.29
CA ASP A 66 -10.58 -9.59 -11.02
C ASP A 66 -10.27 -9.79 -9.52
N ILE A 67 -10.62 -8.83 -8.64
CA ILE A 67 -10.28 -8.88 -7.21
C ILE A 67 -10.81 -10.16 -6.55
N THR A 68 -12.05 -10.55 -6.83
CA THR A 68 -12.65 -11.74 -6.19
C THR A 68 -11.90 -13.02 -6.57
N SER A 69 -11.57 -13.22 -7.87
CA SER A 69 -10.84 -14.41 -8.33
C SER A 69 -9.42 -14.43 -7.76
N VAL A 70 -8.70 -13.30 -7.84
CA VAL A 70 -7.34 -13.18 -7.29
C VAL A 70 -7.33 -13.42 -5.78
N THR A 71 -8.36 -12.94 -5.05
CA THR A 71 -8.47 -13.16 -3.60
C THR A 71 -8.74 -14.62 -3.25
N LYS A 72 -9.54 -15.34 -4.04
CA LYS A 72 -9.82 -16.78 -3.83
C LYS A 72 -8.54 -17.61 -3.86
N ASP A 73 -7.60 -17.26 -4.72
CA ASP A 73 -6.34 -17.99 -4.90
C ASP A 73 -5.28 -17.66 -3.82
N ILE A 74 -5.57 -16.68 -2.95
CA ILE A 74 -4.74 -16.44 -1.76
C ILE A 74 -5.10 -17.48 -0.71
N LEU A 75 -4.22 -18.47 -0.52
CA LEU A 75 -4.37 -19.55 0.45
C LEU A 75 -5.81 -20.13 0.45
N PRO A 76 -6.20 -20.88 -0.62
CA PRO A 76 -7.57 -21.37 -0.78
C PRO A 76 -8.06 -22.13 0.44
N ASP A 77 -9.35 -21.97 0.75
CA ASP A 77 -10.05 -22.64 1.85
C ASP A 77 -9.50 -22.37 3.26
N GLN A 78 -8.59 -21.40 3.38
CA GLN A 78 -8.03 -20.99 4.67
C GLN A 78 -8.44 -19.56 5.02
N LYS A 79 -8.50 -19.28 6.32
CA LYS A 79 -8.73 -17.94 6.85
C LYS A 79 -7.53 -17.03 6.54
N ILE A 80 -7.82 -15.80 6.17
CA ILE A 80 -6.90 -14.67 6.07
C ILE A 80 -7.41 -13.59 7.03
N ASP A 81 -6.56 -13.01 7.85
CA ASP A 81 -6.96 -12.01 8.85
C ASP A 81 -7.09 -10.61 8.23
N CYS A 82 -6.23 -10.29 7.28
CA CYS A 82 -6.27 -9.03 6.55
C CYS A 82 -5.94 -9.24 5.07
N VAL A 83 -6.71 -8.63 4.18
CA VAL A 83 -6.39 -8.52 2.75
C VAL A 83 -6.03 -7.08 2.43
N ALA A 84 -4.78 -6.88 1.99
CA ALA A 84 -4.25 -5.61 1.53
C ALA A 84 -4.34 -5.54 -0.01
N TYR A 85 -5.11 -4.59 -0.54
CA TYR A 85 -5.13 -4.30 -1.97
C TYR A 85 -4.11 -3.19 -2.28
N GLY A 86 -2.97 -3.56 -2.86
CA GLY A 86 -1.81 -2.72 -3.08
C GLY A 86 -1.90 -1.84 -4.33
N CYS A 87 -2.95 -1.01 -4.45
CA CYS A 87 -3.04 0.00 -5.51
C CYS A 87 -3.75 1.25 -5.03
N THR A 88 -3.02 2.38 -4.96
CA THR A 88 -3.55 3.66 -4.48
C THR A 88 -4.57 4.23 -5.46
N SER A 89 -4.16 4.48 -6.69
CA SER A 89 -5.00 5.03 -7.76
C SER A 89 -6.14 4.07 -8.14
N GLY A 90 -5.90 2.76 -8.16
CA GLY A 90 -6.93 1.75 -8.39
C GLY A 90 -8.01 1.74 -7.31
N THR A 91 -7.66 2.03 -6.05
CA THR A 91 -8.65 2.19 -4.97
C THR A 91 -9.52 3.42 -5.18
N ILE A 92 -8.93 4.54 -5.62
CA ILE A 92 -9.67 5.77 -5.90
C ILE A 92 -10.64 5.57 -7.06
N ALA A 93 -10.16 4.95 -8.14
CA ALA A 93 -10.95 4.74 -9.36
C ALA A 93 -12.11 3.75 -9.17
N ALA A 94 -11.88 2.63 -8.46
CA ALA A 94 -12.89 1.60 -8.25
C ALA A 94 -13.81 1.87 -7.05
N GLY A 95 -13.36 2.67 -6.09
CA GLY A 95 -14.00 2.89 -4.81
C GLY A 95 -13.71 1.79 -3.77
N TYR A 96 -13.39 2.21 -2.55
CA TYR A 96 -13.06 1.29 -1.46
C TYR A 96 -14.16 0.25 -1.16
N ASP A 97 -15.43 0.68 -1.14
CA ASP A 97 -16.54 -0.23 -0.83
C ASP A 97 -16.70 -1.34 -1.86
N SER A 98 -16.49 -1.03 -3.15
CA SER A 98 -16.47 -2.02 -4.23
C SER A 98 -15.35 -3.04 -4.03
N ILE A 99 -14.12 -2.59 -3.70
CA ILE A 99 -12.99 -3.47 -3.41
C ILE A 99 -13.30 -4.36 -2.21
N LYS A 100 -13.76 -3.77 -1.11
CA LYS A 100 -14.14 -4.49 0.12
C LYS A 100 -15.18 -5.57 -0.16
N GLN A 101 -16.24 -5.24 -0.91
CA GLN A 101 -17.28 -6.20 -1.28
C GLN A 101 -16.68 -7.38 -2.05
N LYS A 102 -15.84 -7.11 -3.07
CA LYS A 102 -15.23 -8.15 -3.90
C LYS A 102 -14.27 -9.05 -3.11
N VAL A 103 -13.49 -8.51 -2.19
CA VAL A 103 -12.66 -9.30 -1.26
C VAL A 103 -13.54 -10.15 -0.35
N SER A 104 -14.62 -9.58 0.22
CA SER A 104 -15.49 -10.30 1.14
C SER A 104 -16.24 -11.47 0.49
N LEU A 105 -16.46 -11.46 -0.83
CA LEU A 105 -17.00 -12.61 -1.55
C LEU A 105 -16.07 -13.84 -1.54
N ALA A 106 -14.77 -13.61 -1.37
CA ALA A 106 -13.74 -14.67 -1.34
C ALA A 106 -13.25 -14.96 0.08
N LYS A 107 -13.11 -13.94 0.91
CA LYS A 107 -12.59 -14.01 2.29
C LYS A 107 -13.49 -13.16 3.21
N PRO A 108 -14.70 -13.66 3.60
CA PRO A 108 -15.73 -12.86 4.27
C PRO A 108 -15.32 -12.30 5.63
N GLU A 109 -14.41 -12.95 6.34
CA GLU A 109 -13.94 -12.53 7.67
C GLU A 109 -12.71 -11.61 7.62
N ALA A 110 -12.07 -11.45 6.46
CA ALA A 110 -10.86 -10.66 6.34
C ALA A 110 -11.14 -9.17 6.51
N LYS A 111 -10.31 -8.49 7.27
CA LYS A 111 -10.23 -7.02 7.19
C LYS A 111 -9.67 -6.63 5.84
N VAL A 112 -10.17 -5.52 5.28
CA VAL A 112 -9.68 -5.02 3.99
C VAL A 112 -9.01 -3.67 4.19
N THR A 113 -7.81 -3.52 3.65
CA THR A 113 -7.06 -2.27 3.70
C THR A 113 -6.53 -1.90 2.34
N THR A 114 -6.39 -0.61 2.08
CA THR A 114 -5.88 -0.05 0.82
C THR A 114 -4.98 1.15 1.11
N PRO A 115 -4.02 1.49 0.23
CA PRO A 115 -3.05 2.55 0.53
C PRO A 115 -3.70 3.89 0.87
N ILE A 116 -4.71 4.32 0.10
CA ILE A 116 -5.32 5.63 0.30
C ILE A 116 -6.19 5.69 1.55
N THR A 117 -6.95 4.63 1.86
CA THR A 117 -7.75 4.58 3.11
C THR A 117 -6.85 4.52 4.34
N SER A 118 -5.72 3.84 4.23
CA SER A 118 -4.70 3.77 5.27
C SER A 118 -4.00 5.11 5.48
N ALA A 119 -3.73 5.84 4.38
CA ALA A 119 -3.19 7.19 4.46
C ALA A 119 -4.12 8.13 5.24
N ILE A 120 -5.43 8.10 4.96
CA ILE A 120 -6.43 8.89 5.71
C ILE A 120 -6.43 8.52 7.20
N LYS A 121 -6.36 7.22 7.53
CA LYS A 121 -6.28 6.77 8.93
C LYS A 121 -5.00 7.28 9.61
N ALA A 122 -3.87 7.24 8.91
CA ALA A 122 -2.59 7.73 9.43
C ALA A 122 -2.62 9.25 9.66
N LEU A 123 -3.14 10.03 8.71
CA LEU A 123 -3.31 11.47 8.86
C LEU A 123 -4.20 11.81 10.07
N LYS A 124 -5.33 11.12 10.23
CA LYS A 124 -6.20 11.28 11.41
C LYS A 124 -5.48 10.93 12.72
N LYS A 125 -4.66 9.87 12.73
CA LYS A 125 -3.88 9.46 13.93
C LYS A 125 -2.86 10.54 14.35
N PHE A 126 -2.27 11.25 13.39
CA PHE A 126 -1.32 12.35 13.66
C PHE A 126 -1.99 13.73 13.78
N ASN A 127 -3.34 13.82 13.67
CA ASN A 127 -4.08 15.09 13.66
C ASN A 127 -3.63 16.03 12.53
N ILE A 128 -3.29 15.47 11.36
CA ILE A 128 -2.86 16.20 10.18
C ILE A 128 -4.04 16.37 9.24
N ASN A 129 -4.30 17.62 8.82
CA ASN A 129 -5.35 17.95 7.87
C ASN A 129 -4.89 18.81 6.69
N LYS A 130 -3.60 19.16 6.61
CA LYS A 130 -2.99 19.91 5.52
C LYS A 130 -1.77 19.18 5.00
N ILE A 131 -1.79 18.80 3.72
CA ILE A 131 -0.72 18.02 3.10
C ILE A 131 -0.27 18.62 1.78
N SER A 132 1.00 18.40 1.44
CA SER A 132 1.49 18.38 0.07
C SER A 132 1.54 16.95 -0.42
N ILE A 133 1.30 16.74 -1.72
CA ILE A 133 1.29 15.41 -2.32
C ILE A 133 2.36 15.33 -3.40
N PHE A 134 3.06 14.19 -3.45
CA PHE A 134 3.84 13.81 -4.61
C PHE A 134 3.28 12.53 -5.24
N THR A 135 3.16 12.51 -6.56
CA THR A 135 2.70 11.34 -7.32
C THR A 135 3.56 11.08 -8.56
N PRO A 136 3.60 9.87 -9.09
CA PRO A 136 4.15 9.63 -10.41
C PRO A 136 3.12 9.80 -11.55
N TYR A 137 1.84 10.01 -11.26
CA TYR A 137 0.71 9.86 -12.17
C TYR A 137 0.55 11.02 -13.16
N THR A 138 -0.31 10.78 -14.17
CA THR A 138 -0.79 11.80 -15.11
C THR A 138 -1.79 12.75 -14.44
N ASN A 139 -2.07 13.91 -15.09
CA ASN A 139 -3.01 14.91 -14.58
C ASN A 139 -4.39 14.33 -14.26
N GLU A 140 -4.93 13.47 -15.14
CA GLU A 140 -6.26 12.87 -14.95
C GLU A 140 -6.36 12.11 -13.61
N ILE A 141 -5.32 11.31 -13.28
CA ILE A 141 -5.29 10.54 -12.03
C ILE A 141 -5.05 11.47 -10.84
N ASN A 142 -4.19 12.49 -11.01
CA ASN A 142 -3.89 13.47 -9.96
C ASN A 142 -5.13 14.25 -9.51
N ASP A 143 -5.98 14.65 -10.45
CA ASP A 143 -7.27 15.28 -10.12
C ASP A 143 -8.14 14.38 -9.23
N SER A 144 -8.14 13.07 -9.51
CA SER A 144 -8.89 12.10 -8.71
C SER A 144 -8.28 11.93 -7.30
N VAL A 145 -6.95 11.97 -7.20
CA VAL A 145 -6.24 11.90 -5.90
C VAL A 145 -6.57 13.11 -5.05
N VAL A 146 -6.49 14.31 -5.58
CA VAL A 146 -6.82 15.55 -4.87
C VAL A 146 -8.26 15.52 -4.37
N LYS A 147 -9.21 15.24 -5.26
CA LYS A 147 -10.65 15.16 -4.91
C LYS A 147 -10.92 14.11 -3.81
N TYR A 148 -10.17 13.02 -3.80
CA TYR A 148 -10.32 11.99 -2.75
C TYR A 148 -9.92 12.54 -1.37
N PHE A 149 -8.78 13.22 -1.26
CA PHE A 149 -8.35 13.82 0.00
C PHE A 149 -9.29 14.94 0.47
N GLU A 150 -9.72 15.80 -0.44
CA GLU A 150 -10.68 16.88 -0.13
C GLU A 150 -12.03 16.34 0.40
N LYS A 151 -12.54 15.25 -0.21
CA LYS A 151 -13.74 14.54 0.28
C LYS A 151 -13.57 14.01 1.70
N GLU A 152 -12.37 13.65 2.09
CA GLU A 152 -12.02 13.19 3.44
C GLU A 152 -11.66 14.34 4.40
N ASN A 153 -11.93 15.59 4.02
CA ASN A 153 -11.63 16.81 4.77
C ASN A 153 -10.12 17.04 5.01
N VAL A 154 -9.29 16.64 4.07
CA VAL A 154 -7.86 16.92 4.04
C VAL A 154 -7.58 17.99 2.99
N ILE A 155 -6.95 19.07 3.40
CA ILE A 155 -6.56 20.19 2.53
C ILE A 155 -5.28 19.79 1.78
N VAL A 156 -5.33 19.82 0.47
CA VAL A 156 -4.16 19.62 -0.40
C VAL A 156 -3.61 21.01 -0.81
N ASN A 157 -2.50 21.40 -0.20
CA ASN A 157 -1.89 22.71 -0.49
C ASN A 157 -1.13 22.72 -1.83
N SER A 158 -0.44 21.61 -2.14
CA SER A 158 0.28 21.48 -3.40
C SER A 158 0.34 20.02 -3.86
N LEU A 159 0.50 19.82 -5.16
CA LEU A 159 0.74 18.52 -5.76
C LEU A 159 1.85 18.63 -6.81
N SER A 160 2.92 17.85 -6.62
CA SER A 160 4.01 17.68 -7.58
C SER A 160 3.95 16.29 -8.19
N TYR A 161 4.34 16.11 -9.45
CA TYR A 161 4.20 14.83 -10.13
C TYR A 161 5.19 14.62 -11.27
N TYR A 162 5.35 13.35 -11.71
CA TYR A 162 6.25 12.94 -12.78
C TYR A 162 5.59 12.81 -14.16
N ASP A 163 4.28 12.65 -14.25
CA ASP A 163 3.53 12.40 -15.50
C ASP A 163 3.90 11.09 -16.19
N ILE A 164 3.92 9.98 -15.46
CA ILE A 164 4.22 8.64 -15.98
C ILE A 164 2.93 7.83 -16.12
N ALA A 165 2.63 7.37 -17.34
CA ALA A 165 1.41 6.61 -17.65
C ALA A 165 1.56 5.08 -17.53
N SER A 166 2.77 4.57 -17.26
CA SER A 166 3.05 3.13 -17.16
C SER A 166 3.49 2.75 -15.76
N ASP A 167 2.76 1.82 -15.12
CA ASP A 167 3.10 1.32 -13.78
C ASP A 167 4.50 0.68 -13.74
N LEU A 168 4.87 -0.06 -14.80
CA LEU A 168 6.20 -0.65 -14.91
C LEU A 168 7.31 0.41 -14.94
N ASP A 169 7.07 1.55 -15.60
CA ASP A 169 8.06 2.63 -15.68
C ASP A 169 8.14 3.41 -14.36
N ILE A 170 7.02 3.53 -13.65
CA ILE A 170 7.02 4.07 -12.27
C ILE A 170 7.95 3.23 -11.39
N GLY A 171 7.85 1.90 -11.47
CA GLY A 171 8.71 0.99 -10.69
C GLY A 171 10.22 1.11 -10.99
N LYS A 172 10.59 1.64 -12.15
CA LYS A 172 11.99 1.87 -12.56
C LYS A 172 12.56 3.20 -12.06
N VAL A 173 11.76 4.04 -11.41
CA VAL A 173 12.25 5.31 -10.84
C VAL A 173 13.42 5.02 -9.90
N ASP A 174 14.53 5.73 -10.15
CA ASP A 174 15.73 5.62 -9.33
C ASP A 174 15.51 6.25 -7.95
N GLN A 175 15.91 5.52 -6.90
CA GLN A 175 15.65 5.93 -5.52
C GLN A 175 16.41 7.19 -5.11
N ASP A 176 17.67 7.35 -5.55
CA ASP A 176 18.49 8.51 -5.16
C ASP A 176 18.00 9.76 -5.88
N SER A 177 17.60 9.61 -7.15
CA SER A 177 16.95 10.67 -7.91
C SER A 177 15.63 11.10 -7.26
N LEU A 178 14.80 10.13 -6.84
CA LEU A 178 13.55 10.40 -6.14
C LEU A 178 13.80 11.12 -4.81
N PHE A 179 14.79 10.67 -4.03
CA PHE A 179 15.16 11.34 -2.78
C PHE A 179 15.54 12.80 -3.00
N LYS A 180 16.36 13.09 -4.04
CA LYS A 180 16.75 14.44 -4.38
C LYS A 180 15.54 15.32 -4.69
N VAL A 181 14.66 14.85 -5.59
CA VAL A 181 13.43 15.56 -5.96
C VAL A 181 12.56 15.83 -4.74
N LEU A 182 12.26 14.80 -3.93
CA LEU A 182 11.41 14.93 -2.75
C LEU A 182 12.02 15.85 -1.68
N SER A 183 13.37 15.91 -1.59
CA SER A 183 14.08 16.78 -0.64
C SER A 183 14.01 18.27 -0.98
N GLU A 184 13.68 18.59 -2.21
CA GLU A 184 13.63 19.96 -2.75
C GLU A 184 12.18 20.45 -2.98
N ILE A 185 11.18 19.59 -2.69
CA ILE A 185 9.75 19.94 -2.83
C ILE A 185 9.40 21.05 -1.83
N GLU A 186 8.77 22.10 -2.34
CA GLU A 186 8.14 23.11 -1.49
C GLU A 186 6.86 22.54 -0.88
N LEU A 187 6.79 22.55 0.45
CA LEU A 187 5.65 21.99 1.19
C LEU A 187 4.61 23.06 1.57
N ASP A 188 4.83 24.30 1.16
CA ASP A 188 4.00 25.43 1.52
C ASP A 188 3.65 25.42 3.02
N ASN A 189 2.38 25.59 3.38
CA ASN A 189 1.90 25.49 4.76
C ASN A 189 1.41 24.09 5.14
N SER A 190 1.95 23.06 4.52
CA SER A 190 1.55 21.67 4.80
C SER A 190 2.22 21.13 6.07
N ASP A 191 1.50 20.29 6.79
CA ASP A 191 1.99 19.62 8.00
C ASP A 191 2.74 18.32 7.65
N ALA A 192 2.45 17.74 6.48
CA ALA A 192 3.07 16.50 6.01
C ALA A 192 3.20 16.46 4.49
N LEU A 193 4.13 15.62 4.01
CA LEU A 193 4.22 15.17 2.62
C LEU A 193 3.62 13.76 2.51
N PHE A 194 2.67 13.58 1.60
CA PHE A 194 2.19 12.24 1.20
C PHE A 194 2.76 11.83 -0.15
N VAL A 195 3.55 10.76 -0.20
CA VAL A 195 4.09 10.20 -1.44
C VAL A 195 3.22 9.04 -1.90
N SER A 196 2.48 9.28 -2.97
CA SER A 196 1.49 8.32 -3.52
C SER A 196 2.14 7.36 -4.52
N CYS A 197 1.63 6.17 -4.61
CA CYS A 197 1.99 5.03 -5.44
C CYS A 197 2.81 3.95 -4.73
N THR A 198 2.36 2.70 -4.89
CA THR A 198 3.02 1.53 -4.30
C THR A 198 4.28 1.11 -5.05
N ALA A 199 4.39 1.47 -6.32
CA ALA A 199 5.54 1.14 -7.16
C ALA A 199 6.76 2.08 -6.94
N LEU A 200 6.61 3.21 -6.22
CA LEU A 200 7.72 4.11 -5.95
C LEU A 200 8.64 3.59 -4.82
N PRO A 201 9.98 3.71 -4.97
CA PRO A 201 10.95 3.24 -3.97
C PRO A 201 11.12 4.24 -2.80
N VAL A 202 10.05 4.46 -2.01
CA VAL A 202 10.01 5.52 -0.99
C VAL A 202 10.32 5.00 0.42
N LEU A 203 9.85 3.80 0.78
CA LEU A 203 9.84 3.33 2.17
C LEU A 203 11.19 3.47 2.86
N SER A 204 12.27 3.09 2.21
CA SER A 204 13.63 3.10 2.77
C SER A 204 14.26 4.50 2.91
N ILE A 205 13.66 5.53 2.32
CA ILE A 205 14.17 6.91 2.37
C ILE A 205 13.33 7.85 3.23
N ILE A 206 12.21 7.37 3.82
CA ILE A 206 11.28 8.20 4.62
C ILE A 206 12.00 8.91 5.75
N ASP A 207 12.78 8.21 6.57
CA ASP A 207 13.50 8.81 7.72
C ASP A 207 14.48 9.91 7.30
N LYS A 208 15.15 9.72 6.15
CA LYS A 208 16.06 10.73 5.60
C LYS A 208 15.30 11.96 5.11
N LEU A 209 14.13 11.73 4.48
CA LEU A 209 13.25 12.82 4.02
C LEU A 209 12.67 13.60 5.20
N GLU A 210 12.15 12.93 6.23
CA GLU A 210 11.62 13.59 7.43
C GLU A 210 12.67 14.48 8.09
N LYS A 211 13.92 13.99 8.23
CA LYS A 211 15.04 14.78 8.76
C LYS A 211 15.37 15.98 7.87
N LYS A 212 15.34 15.82 6.55
CA LYS A 212 15.68 16.88 5.60
C LYS A 212 14.60 17.95 5.53
N LEU A 213 13.35 17.55 5.50
CA LEU A 213 12.18 18.42 5.34
C LEU A 213 11.72 19.01 6.70
N ASN A 214 12.12 18.40 7.80
CA ASN A 214 11.58 18.68 9.15
C ASN A 214 10.03 18.62 9.17
N LYS A 215 9.48 17.62 8.47
CA LYS A 215 8.05 17.35 8.33
C LYS A 215 7.79 15.86 8.35
N ILE A 216 6.58 15.48 8.73
CA ILE A 216 6.12 14.09 8.61
C ILE A 216 6.04 13.72 7.12
N VAL A 217 6.58 12.54 6.77
CA VAL A 217 6.48 11.96 5.44
C VAL A 217 5.74 10.63 5.53
N LEU A 218 4.64 10.53 4.80
CA LEU A 218 3.85 9.30 4.66
C LEU A 218 3.94 8.78 3.23
N SER A 219 3.95 7.46 3.07
CA SER A 219 3.88 6.84 1.75
C SER A 219 2.76 5.81 1.65
N SER A 220 2.36 5.50 0.42
CA SER A 220 1.37 4.47 0.13
C SER A 220 1.73 3.12 0.77
N ASN A 221 2.99 2.66 0.62
CA ASN A 221 3.43 1.37 1.15
C ASN A 221 3.48 1.38 2.68
N GLN A 222 4.07 2.44 3.28
CA GLN A 222 4.15 2.55 4.74
C GLN A 222 2.78 2.50 5.39
N THR A 223 1.83 3.31 4.89
CA THR A 223 0.49 3.38 5.49
C THR A 223 -0.32 2.10 5.27
N LEU A 224 -0.21 1.48 4.08
CA LEU A 224 -0.85 0.19 3.81
C LEU A 224 -0.32 -0.92 4.73
N ILE A 225 1.00 -1.05 4.84
CA ILE A 225 1.63 -2.05 5.69
C ILE A 225 1.21 -1.84 7.16
N TRP A 226 1.32 -0.61 7.65
CA TRP A 226 0.89 -0.28 9.01
C TRP A 226 -0.57 -0.65 9.29
N ASP A 227 -1.50 -0.28 8.39
CA ASP A 227 -2.93 -0.58 8.58
C ASP A 227 -3.22 -2.09 8.44
N SER A 228 -2.41 -2.83 7.66
CA SER A 228 -2.51 -4.28 7.55
C SER A 228 -2.05 -5.02 8.81
N LEU A 229 -1.15 -4.41 9.56
CA LEU A 229 -0.62 -4.97 10.81
C LEU A 229 -1.55 -4.75 12.02
N ASN A 230 -2.42 -3.73 11.99
CA ASN A 230 -3.35 -3.44 13.06
C ASN A 230 -4.29 -4.62 13.40
N PRO A 231 -4.93 -5.31 12.44
CA PRO A 231 -5.78 -6.46 12.72
C PRO A 231 -5.06 -7.66 13.33
N VAL A 232 -3.74 -7.72 13.17
CA VAL A 232 -2.89 -8.81 13.66
C VAL A 232 -2.06 -8.42 14.89
N SER A 233 -2.45 -7.31 15.56
CA SER A 233 -1.90 -6.83 16.85
C SER A 233 -0.48 -6.23 16.80
N TYR A 234 -0.05 -5.73 15.64
CA TYR A 234 1.18 -4.95 15.50
C TYR A 234 0.82 -3.50 15.13
N THR A 235 1.11 -2.52 16.01
CA THR A 235 0.51 -1.17 15.94
C THR A 235 1.47 -0.01 15.63
N HIS A 236 2.75 -0.25 15.32
CA HIS A 236 3.73 0.82 15.11
C HIS A 236 3.70 1.35 13.67
N LEU A 237 3.56 2.67 13.51
CA LEU A 237 3.49 3.33 12.19
C LEU A 237 4.88 3.58 11.57
N ARG A 238 5.93 3.66 12.39
CA ARG A 238 7.30 3.88 11.94
C ARG A 238 8.02 2.56 11.76
N ALA A 239 8.72 2.40 10.64
CA ALA A 239 9.51 1.20 10.33
C ALA A 239 10.66 0.95 11.34
N HIS A 240 10.99 1.93 12.20
CA HIS A 240 12.11 1.92 13.14
C HIS A 240 11.73 2.20 14.58
N GLU A 241 10.45 2.16 14.96
CA GLU A 241 10.13 2.02 16.38
C GLU A 241 10.50 0.60 16.80
N THR A 242 11.81 0.35 16.96
CA THR A 242 12.31 -0.79 17.70
C THR A 242 11.83 -0.64 19.13
N ASP A 243 11.15 -1.67 19.64
CA ASP A 243 10.86 -1.79 21.06
C ASP A 243 12.19 -1.65 21.83
N SER A 244 12.42 -0.46 22.38
CA SER A 244 13.44 -0.25 23.39
C SER A 244 12.86 -0.79 24.70
N TYR A 245 13.21 -2.01 25.03
CA TYR A 245 13.14 -2.57 26.37
C TYR A 245 14.53 -2.92 26.86
#